data_e7442499a4760b9c16cb85bc9737e24e
#
_entry.id   e7442499a4760b9c16cb85bc9737e24e
#
_cell.length_a   1.000
_cell.length_b   1.000
_cell.length_c   1.000
_cell.angle_alpha   90.00
_cell.angle_beta   90.00
_cell.angle_gamma   90.00
#
_symmetry.space_group_name_H-M   'P 1'
#
loop_
_entity.id
_entity.type
_entity.pdbx_description
1 polymer ?
#
loop_
_entity_poly.entity_id
_entity_poly.type
_entity_poly.pdbx_seq_one_letter_code
_entity_poly.pdbx_strand_id
1 'polypeptide(L)'
;ISKEDIKAIEEIEKEGVIFHIATGRVFKQAYKMVNENFKLNGYYICENGSFIFDKDENLILKNPLDDHIVRKIISTFDSKTAHIYLKYDGNVVLSGGADIFDYYSKDYIVDKDLFKGYDFGNLVGNVGILSDNMDELKRLEYFYKDKFKDVCDIYLSGPYTLNIVPNHVSKRRAIETICEKYNVNLDEIATMGDSPNDICMLKNIKCSFVMEKGLDEVKKNATYVVNSVKEGIEVIKKINRTI
;
A
#
# COMPACT_ATOMS: atom_id res chain seq x y z
N ILE A 1 -16.51 -3.27 -2.43
CA ILE A 1 -16.42 -4.60 -3.12
C ILE A 1 -17.85 -5.03 -3.42
N SER A 2 -18.13 -5.47 -4.66
CA SER A 2 -19.48 -5.93 -5.04
C SER A 2 -19.76 -7.33 -4.47
N LYS A 3 -21.06 -7.68 -4.31
CA LYS A 3 -21.42 -9.02 -3.86
C LYS A 3 -21.02 -10.11 -4.88
N GLU A 4 -21.04 -9.75 -6.17
CA GLU A 4 -20.62 -10.63 -7.25
C GLU A 4 -19.12 -10.90 -7.21
N ASP A 5 -18.28 -9.88 -6.89
CA ASP A 5 -16.84 -10.04 -6.73
C ASP A 5 -16.53 -10.94 -5.54
N ILE A 6 -17.18 -10.71 -4.38
CA ILE A 6 -17.01 -11.54 -3.19
C ILE A 6 -17.32 -13.00 -3.50
N LYS A 7 -18.48 -13.27 -4.14
CA LYS A 7 -18.87 -14.62 -4.53
C LYS A 7 -17.85 -15.28 -5.46
N ALA A 8 -17.33 -14.51 -6.44
CA ALA A 8 -16.32 -15.03 -7.37
C ALA A 8 -15.00 -15.38 -6.66
N ILE A 9 -14.58 -14.55 -5.67
CA ILE A 9 -13.40 -14.83 -4.83
C ILE A 9 -13.62 -16.13 -4.03
N GLU A 10 -14.74 -16.28 -3.34
CA GLU A 10 -15.06 -17.47 -2.56
C GLU A 10 -15.12 -18.75 -3.41
N GLU A 11 -15.61 -18.64 -4.66
CA GLU A 11 -15.66 -19.76 -5.59
C GLU A 11 -14.29 -20.18 -6.09
N ILE A 12 -13.41 -19.25 -6.46
CA ILE A 12 -12.07 -19.57 -6.96
C ILE A 12 -11.17 -20.10 -5.83
N GLU A 13 -11.36 -19.63 -4.59
CA GLU A 13 -10.65 -20.17 -3.43
C GLU A 13 -10.98 -21.66 -3.19
N LYS A 14 -12.22 -22.08 -3.45
CA LYS A 14 -12.59 -23.53 -3.38
C LYS A 14 -11.90 -24.37 -4.46
N GLU A 15 -11.44 -23.75 -5.53
CA GLU A 15 -10.65 -24.36 -6.60
C GLU A 15 -9.14 -24.38 -6.28
N GLY A 16 -8.73 -23.93 -5.07
CA GLY A 16 -7.35 -23.96 -4.59
C GLY A 16 -6.54 -22.69 -4.86
N VAL A 17 -7.14 -21.64 -5.42
CA VAL A 17 -6.48 -20.35 -5.60
C VAL A 17 -6.53 -19.55 -4.29
N ILE A 18 -5.41 -19.01 -3.83
CA ILE A 18 -5.35 -18.17 -2.63
C ILE A 18 -5.43 -16.70 -3.04
N PHE A 19 -6.38 -15.99 -2.47
CA PHE A 19 -6.58 -14.57 -2.73
C PHE A 19 -5.84 -13.72 -1.69
N HIS A 20 -5.08 -12.72 -2.14
CA HIS A 20 -4.30 -11.80 -1.31
C HIS A 20 -4.73 -10.36 -1.54
N ILE A 21 -4.49 -9.49 -0.56
CA ILE A 21 -4.73 -8.04 -0.69
C ILE A 21 -3.39 -7.31 -0.74
N ALA A 22 -3.21 -6.44 -1.75
CA ALA A 22 -2.04 -5.55 -1.87
C ALA A 22 -2.49 -4.08 -1.91
N THR A 23 -2.15 -3.30 -0.88
CA THR A 23 -2.70 -1.95 -0.68
C THR A 23 -1.66 -0.96 -0.14
N GLY A 24 -1.88 0.35 -0.43
CA GLY A 24 -1.17 1.44 0.24
C GLY A 24 -1.69 1.76 1.66
N ARG A 25 -2.80 1.15 2.08
CA ARG A 25 -3.39 1.35 3.42
C ARG A 25 -2.54 0.68 4.49
N VAL A 26 -2.68 1.17 5.73
CA VAL A 26 -2.17 0.49 6.93
C VAL A 26 -2.98 -0.78 7.21
N PHE A 27 -2.38 -1.72 7.94
CA PHE A 27 -2.99 -3.03 8.19
C PHE A 27 -4.39 -2.95 8.81
N LYS A 28 -4.58 -2.18 9.88
CA LYS A 28 -5.88 -2.09 10.56
C LYS A 28 -7.01 -1.58 9.66
N GLN A 29 -6.72 -0.64 8.76
CA GLN A 29 -7.69 -0.16 7.79
C GLN A 29 -8.02 -1.23 6.73
N ALA A 30 -6.99 -1.91 6.20
CA ALA A 30 -7.17 -2.97 5.21
C ALA A 30 -7.92 -4.16 5.80
N TYR A 31 -7.53 -4.60 6.99
CA TYR A 31 -8.13 -5.72 7.72
C TYR A 31 -9.62 -5.47 8.01
N LYS A 32 -9.95 -4.31 8.58
CA LYS A 32 -11.33 -3.92 8.84
C LYS A 32 -12.18 -3.92 7.57
N MET A 33 -11.70 -3.24 6.51
CA MET A 33 -12.43 -3.14 5.24
C MET A 33 -12.67 -4.51 4.59
N VAL A 34 -11.72 -5.42 4.67
CA VAL A 34 -11.85 -6.76 4.09
C VAL A 34 -12.78 -7.62 4.93
N ASN A 35 -12.58 -7.68 6.25
CA ASN A 35 -13.36 -8.56 7.14
C ASN A 35 -14.83 -8.14 7.29
N GLU A 36 -15.17 -6.87 7.01
CA GLU A 36 -16.57 -6.43 6.90
C GLU A 36 -17.28 -7.02 5.65
N ASN A 37 -16.54 -7.55 4.70
CA ASN A 37 -17.07 -8.05 3.44
C ASN A 37 -16.91 -9.56 3.25
N PHE A 38 -15.70 -10.10 3.52
CA PHE A 38 -15.41 -11.54 3.39
C PHE A 38 -14.21 -11.94 4.24
N LYS A 39 -14.01 -13.25 4.45
CA LYS A 39 -12.87 -13.78 5.18
C LYS A 39 -11.72 -14.05 4.21
N LEU A 40 -10.61 -13.35 4.37
CA LEU A 40 -9.40 -13.57 3.59
C LEU A 40 -8.63 -14.80 4.11
N ASN A 41 -8.21 -15.69 3.19
CA ASN A 41 -7.34 -16.83 3.51
C ASN A 41 -5.85 -16.58 3.20
N GLY A 42 -5.55 -15.51 2.46
CA GLY A 42 -4.20 -15.12 2.08
C GLY A 42 -3.57 -14.07 2.98
N TYR A 43 -2.69 -13.29 2.40
CA TYR A 43 -1.91 -12.25 3.07
C TYR A 43 -2.45 -10.85 2.80
N TYR A 44 -2.21 -9.96 3.76
CA TYR A 44 -2.36 -8.51 3.62
C TYR A 44 -0.98 -7.90 3.36
N ILE A 45 -0.73 -7.48 2.13
CA ILE A 45 0.45 -6.69 1.75
C ILE A 45 0.07 -5.23 1.92
N CYS A 46 0.52 -4.62 3.01
CA CYS A 46 0.14 -3.29 3.45
C CYS A 46 1.24 -2.27 3.18
N GLU A 47 0.86 -0.97 3.13
CA GLU A 47 1.77 0.15 2.95
C GLU A 47 2.70 -0.04 1.74
N ASN A 48 2.09 -0.47 0.60
CA ASN A 48 2.77 -0.77 -0.66
C ASN A 48 3.87 -1.84 -0.57
N GLY A 49 3.85 -2.69 0.47
CA GLY A 49 4.81 -3.78 0.65
C GLY A 49 5.76 -3.62 1.83
N SER A 50 5.63 -2.52 2.61
CA SER A 50 6.43 -2.35 3.83
C SER A 50 6.12 -3.39 4.89
N PHE A 51 4.87 -3.85 4.96
CA PHE A 51 4.42 -4.84 5.95
C PHE A 51 3.55 -5.91 5.30
N ILE A 52 3.78 -7.16 5.71
CA ILE A 52 2.97 -8.30 5.30
C ILE A 52 2.44 -8.99 6.53
N PHE A 53 1.12 -9.15 6.60
CA PHE A 53 0.43 -9.87 7.65
C PHE A 53 -0.29 -11.09 7.08
N ASP A 54 -0.41 -12.14 7.88
CA ASP A 54 -1.27 -13.28 7.53
C ASP A 54 -2.73 -13.03 7.91
N LYS A 55 -3.58 -14.01 7.62
CA LYS A 55 -5.01 -14.00 7.95
C LYS A 55 -5.31 -13.97 9.45
N ASP A 56 -4.35 -14.39 10.29
CA ASP A 56 -4.46 -14.46 11.75
C ASP A 56 -3.76 -13.24 12.42
N GLU A 57 -3.56 -12.16 11.65
CA GLU A 57 -2.98 -10.87 12.07
C GLU A 57 -1.49 -10.93 12.48
N ASN A 58 -0.80 -12.03 12.20
CA ASN A 58 0.62 -12.13 12.50
C ASN A 58 1.44 -11.34 11.49
N LEU A 59 2.39 -10.54 11.96
CA LEU A 59 3.37 -9.85 11.12
C LEU A 59 4.39 -10.87 10.57
N ILE A 60 4.34 -11.10 9.26
CA ILE A 60 5.17 -12.09 8.56
C ILE A 60 6.47 -11.48 8.03
N LEU A 61 6.38 -10.23 7.57
CA LEU A 61 7.53 -9.50 7.04
C LEU A 61 7.38 -8.01 7.33
N LYS A 62 8.50 -7.35 7.64
CA LYS A 62 8.57 -5.90 7.76
C LYS A 62 9.80 -5.32 7.03
N ASN A 63 9.57 -4.26 6.28
CA ASN A 63 10.57 -3.40 5.67
C ASN A 63 10.25 -1.93 6.02
N PRO A 64 10.45 -1.51 7.27
CA PRO A 64 10.12 -0.18 7.74
C PRO A 64 11.18 0.84 7.34
N LEU A 65 10.87 2.11 7.56
CA LEU A 65 11.90 3.14 7.71
C LEU A 65 12.71 2.86 8.98
N ASP A 66 14.02 3.05 8.89
CA ASP A 66 14.88 3.03 10.08
C ASP A 66 14.47 4.13 11.06
N ASP A 67 14.36 3.82 12.35
CA ASP A 67 13.94 4.77 13.38
C ASP A 67 14.83 6.00 13.46
N HIS A 68 16.13 5.87 13.16
CA HIS A 68 17.05 7.00 13.08
C HIS A 68 16.66 7.93 11.93
N ILE A 69 16.28 7.39 10.78
CA ILE A 69 15.82 8.17 9.63
C ILE A 69 14.50 8.86 9.95
N VAL A 70 13.55 8.16 10.57
CA VAL A 70 12.25 8.73 11.01
C VAL A 70 12.50 9.92 11.94
N ARG A 71 13.31 9.75 12.98
CA ARG A 71 13.66 10.83 13.91
C ARG A 71 14.33 12.03 13.21
N LYS A 72 15.20 11.76 12.24
CA LYS A 72 15.88 12.82 11.48
C LYS A 72 14.92 13.57 10.56
N ILE A 73 13.97 12.89 9.93
CA ILE A 73 12.90 13.53 9.15
C ILE A 73 12.07 14.44 10.06
N ILE A 74 11.60 13.94 11.20
CA ILE A 74 10.80 14.68 12.16
C ILE A 74 11.57 15.91 12.70
N SER A 75 12.82 15.74 13.11
CA SER A 75 13.64 16.82 13.69
C SER A 75 14.00 17.91 12.69
N THR A 76 13.95 17.63 11.39
CA THR A 76 14.23 18.60 10.32
C THR A 76 12.96 19.15 9.68
N PHE A 77 11.79 18.71 10.14
CA PHE A 77 10.51 19.23 9.66
C PHE A 77 10.30 20.66 10.16
N ASP A 78 10.22 21.59 9.21
CA ASP A 78 9.97 23.01 9.46
C ASP A 78 8.92 23.51 8.46
N SER A 79 7.68 23.61 8.93
CA SER A 79 6.57 24.16 8.17
C SER A 79 5.50 24.73 9.10
N LYS A 80 4.87 25.82 8.66
CA LYS A 80 3.73 26.44 9.33
C LYS A 80 2.38 26.04 8.71
N THR A 81 2.42 25.51 7.50
CA THR A 81 1.22 25.21 6.68
C THR A 81 1.11 23.73 6.30
N ALA A 82 2.02 22.92 6.79
CA ALA A 82 1.98 21.47 6.59
C ALA A 82 2.02 20.73 7.93
N HIS A 83 1.47 19.53 7.94
CA HIS A 83 1.40 18.66 9.10
C HIS A 83 2.02 17.32 8.78
N ILE A 84 2.82 16.78 9.71
CA ILE A 84 3.41 15.47 9.59
C ILE A 84 2.50 14.42 10.23
N TYR A 85 2.41 13.25 9.58
CA TYR A 85 1.76 12.07 10.14
C TYR A 85 2.63 10.83 9.90
N LEU A 86 2.39 9.78 10.66
CA LEU A 86 3.07 8.51 10.50
C LEU A 86 2.07 7.41 10.15
N LYS A 87 2.46 6.50 9.26
CA LYS A 87 1.89 5.15 9.26
C LYS A 87 2.77 4.32 10.17
N TYR A 88 2.25 4.02 11.34
CA TYR A 88 3.01 3.46 12.45
C TYR A 88 2.20 2.35 13.14
N ASP A 89 2.80 1.19 13.28
CA ASP A 89 2.20 0.02 13.94
C ASP A 89 0.78 -0.30 13.45
N GLY A 90 0.62 -0.32 12.12
CA GLY A 90 -0.66 -0.59 11.46
C GLY A 90 -1.72 0.50 11.60
N ASN A 91 -1.39 1.67 12.14
CA ASN A 91 -2.27 2.82 12.29
C ASN A 91 -1.78 4.02 11.46
N VAL A 92 -2.68 4.97 11.22
CA VAL A 92 -2.32 6.35 10.85
C VAL A 92 -2.32 7.18 12.12
N VAL A 93 -1.20 7.83 12.44
CA VAL A 93 -1.04 8.64 13.64
C VAL A 93 -0.66 10.07 13.26
N LEU A 94 -1.45 11.04 13.71
CA LEU A 94 -1.27 12.46 13.44
C LEU A 94 -0.75 13.17 14.69
N SER A 95 0.16 14.13 14.51
CA SER A 95 0.51 15.09 15.57
C SER A 95 -0.42 16.30 15.60
N GLY A 96 -1.14 16.56 14.51
CA GLY A 96 -2.08 17.67 14.29
C GLY A 96 -2.64 17.63 12.87
N GLY A 97 -3.39 18.65 12.45
CA GLY A 97 -3.96 18.73 11.09
C GLY A 97 -5.11 17.76 10.81
N ALA A 98 -5.80 17.33 11.86
CA ALA A 98 -6.93 16.40 11.74
C ALA A 98 -8.05 16.91 10.82
N ASP A 99 -8.31 18.20 10.82
CA ASP A 99 -9.27 18.88 9.96
C ASP A 99 -8.97 18.73 8.47
N ILE A 100 -7.69 18.79 8.09
CA ILE A 100 -7.26 18.54 6.71
C ILE A 100 -7.33 17.04 6.41
N PHE A 101 -6.91 16.19 7.36
CA PHE A 101 -6.88 14.75 7.17
C PHE A 101 -8.29 14.14 7.03
N ASP A 102 -9.31 14.72 7.64
CA ASP A 102 -10.70 14.29 7.58
C ASP A 102 -11.27 14.23 6.14
N TYR A 103 -10.68 14.96 5.19
CA TYR A 103 -11.01 14.82 3.77
C TYR A 103 -10.62 13.46 3.18
N TYR A 104 -9.65 12.76 3.79
CA TYR A 104 -9.11 11.50 3.27
C TYR A 104 -9.59 10.28 4.03
N SER A 105 -9.63 10.38 5.34
CA SER A 105 -10.01 9.28 6.21
C SER A 105 -10.33 9.82 7.60
N LYS A 106 -11.32 9.22 8.26
CA LYS A 106 -11.59 9.44 9.69
C LYS A 106 -10.98 8.35 10.57
N ASP A 107 -10.19 7.47 9.98
CA ASP A 107 -9.60 6.29 10.64
C ASP A 107 -8.13 6.58 10.97
N TYR A 108 -7.91 7.39 12.01
CA TYR A 108 -6.59 7.80 12.50
C TYR A 108 -6.61 8.02 14.02
N ILE A 109 -5.41 8.07 14.59
CA ILE A 109 -5.16 8.42 16.01
C ILE A 109 -4.50 9.79 16.04
N VAL A 110 -4.94 10.67 16.96
CA VAL A 110 -4.25 11.93 17.24
C VAL A 110 -3.40 11.75 18.50
N ASP A 111 -2.09 11.86 18.33
CA ASP A 111 -1.11 11.85 19.42
C ASP A 111 -0.24 13.11 19.35
N LYS A 112 -0.52 14.07 20.23
CA LYS A 112 0.21 15.35 20.30
C LYS A 112 1.66 15.18 20.78
N ASP A 113 1.95 14.06 21.40
CA ASP A 113 3.27 13.73 21.93
C ASP A 113 4.09 12.82 21.02
N LEU A 114 3.55 12.50 19.82
CA LEU A 114 4.14 11.59 18.84
C LEU A 114 5.65 11.83 18.58
N PHE A 115 6.12 13.05 18.75
CA PHE A 115 7.51 13.43 18.46
C PHE A 115 8.39 13.63 19.72
N LYS A 116 7.84 13.35 20.92
CA LYS A 116 8.56 13.52 22.19
C LYS A 116 9.31 12.24 22.60
N GLY A 117 10.35 11.87 21.84
CA GLY A 117 11.28 10.81 22.24
C GLY A 117 10.80 9.38 22.07
N TYR A 118 9.89 9.14 21.15
CA TYR A 118 9.39 7.79 20.82
C TYR A 118 10.49 6.87 20.29
N ASP A 119 10.50 5.66 20.78
CA ASP A 119 11.07 4.50 20.10
C ASP A 119 9.96 3.90 19.24
N PHE A 120 10.13 3.94 17.92
CA PHE A 120 9.14 3.42 16.98
C PHE A 120 9.29 1.91 16.76
N GLY A 121 10.31 1.27 17.32
CA GLY A 121 10.53 -0.18 17.21
C GLY A 121 10.69 -0.67 15.77
N ASN A 122 11.11 0.20 14.85
CA ASN A 122 11.13 -0.06 13.42
C ASN A 122 9.77 -0.55 12.91
N LEU A 123 8.70 0.20 13.20
CA LEU A 123 7.33 -0.07 12.77
C LEU A 123 6.71 1.10 11.96
N VAL A 124 7.53 2.06 11.52
CA VAL A 124 7.07 3.15 10.65
C VAL A 124 7.28 2.78 9.20
N GLY A 125 6.20 2.64 8.44
CA GLY A 125 6.26 2.35 7.00
C GLY A 125 6.20 3.59 6.12
N ASN A 126 5.73 4.74 6.66
CA ASN A 126 5.64 5.99 5.93
C ASN A 126 5.65 7.18 6.89
N VAL A 127 6.49 8.15 6.60
CA VAL A 127 6.34 9.51 7.13
C VAL A 127 5.64 10.33 6.06
N GLY A 128 4.40 10.69 6.33
CA GLY A 128 3.59 11.48 5.42
C GLY A 128 3.55 12.95 5.85
N ILE A 129 3.48 13.85 4.88
CA ILE A 129 3.31 15.28 5.11
C ILE A 129 2.06 15.72 4.34
N LEU A 130 1.16 16.38 5.03
CA LEU A 130 -0.12 16.83 4.53
C LEU A 130 -0.15 18.36 4.50
N SER A 131 -0.60 18.94 3.39
CA SER A 131 -0.82 20.38 3.23
C SER A 131 -1.81 20.64 2.08
N ASP A 132 -2.59 21.70 2.17
CA ASP A 132 -3.35 22.27 1.07
C ASP A 132 -2.51 23.22 0.18
N ASN A 133 -1.28 23.52 0.61
CA ASN A 133 -0.33 24.34 -0.12
C ASN A 133 0.64 23.46 -0.93
N MET A 134 0.39 23.34 -2.24
CA MET A 134 1.21 22.54 -3.16
C MET A 134 2.65 23.06 -3.29
N ASP A 135 2.88 24.36 -3.22
CA ASP A 135 4.24 24.91 -3.32
C ASP A 135 5.05 24.53 -2.09
N GLU A 136 4.43 24.50 -0.92
CA GLU A 136 5.06 24.02 0.30
C GLU A 136 5.38 22.51 0.23
N LEU A 137 4.48 21.71 -0.31
CA LEU A 137 4.75 20.27 -0.51
C LEU A 137 5.92 20.05 -1.47
N LYS A 138 6.00 20.81 -2.58
CA LYS A 138 7.13 20.74 -3.52
C LYS A 138 8.45 21.19 -2.87
N ARG A 139 8.42 22.23 -2.04
CA ARG A 139 9.59 22.68 -1.28
C ARG A 139 10.11 21.58 -0.37
N LEU A 140 9.20 20.94 0.38
CA LEU A 140 9.53 19.85 1.29
C LEU A 140 9.98 18.59 0.51
N GLU A 141 9.36 18.29 -0.62
CA GLU A 141 9.79 17.19 -1.50
C GLU A 141 11.25 17.38 -1.93
N TYR A 142 11.59 18.56 -2.46
CA TYR A 142 12.95 18.87 -2.87
C TYR A 142 13.94 18.75 -1.69
N PHE A 143 13.58 19.33 -0.53
CA PHE A 143 14.41 19.31 0.67
C PHE A 143 14.69 17.88 1.17
N TYR A 144 13.66 17.02 1.22
CA TYR A 144 13.82 15.65 1.69
C TYR A 144 14.50 14.76 0.65
N LYS A 145 14.24 14.96 -0.63
CA LYS A 145 14.99 14.26 -1.69
C LYS A 145 16.48 14.53 -1.65
N ASP A 146 16.88 15.77 -1.44
CA ASP A 146 18.29 16.13 -1.32
C ASP A 146 18.98 15.38 -0.16
N LYS A 147 18.27 15.23 0.97
CA LYS A 147 18.83 14.63 2.19
C LYS A 147 18.74 13.11 2.28
N PHE A 148 17.71 12.50 1.70
CA PHE A 148 17.36 11.09 1.98
C PHE A 148 17.16 10.22 0.73
N LYS A 149 17.43 10.70 -0.49
CA LYS A 149 17.25 9.96 -1.75
C LYS A 149 17.94 8.60 -1.81
N ASP A 150 19.01 8.41 -1.05
CA ASP A 150 19.77 7.16 -1.05
C ASP A 150 19.16 6.09 -0.13
N VAL A 151 18.24 6.48 0.76
CA VAL A 151 17.64 5.59 1.77
C VAL A 151 16.11 5.62 1.78
N CYS A 152 15.50 6.60 1.10
CA CYS A 152 14.04 6.75 1.02
C CYS A 152 13.58 7.03 -0.40
N ASP A 153 12.42 6.51 -0.77
CA ASP A 153 11.64 7.00 -1.90
C ASP A 153 10.71 8.12 -1.42
N ILE A 154 10.74 9.25 -2.13
CA ILE A 154 10.03 10.47 -1.74
C ILE A 154 9.22 10.96 -2.94
N TYR A 155 7.90 11.05 -2.77
CA TYR A 155 7.00 11.39 -3.86
C TYR A 155 5.69 12.01 -3.39
N LEU A 156 5.13 12.88 -4.23
CA LEU A 156 3.78 13.39 -4.05
C LEU A 156 2.75 12.32 -4.44
N SER A 157 1.72 12.15 -3.61
CA SER A 157 0.55 11.34 -3.94
C SER A 157 -0.72 12.19 -3.82
N GLY A 158 -1.36 12.44 -4.95
CA GLY A 158 -2.44 13.39 -5.02
C GLY A 158 -1.99 14.84 -4.75
N PRO A 159 -2.93 15.78 -4.64
CA PRO A 159 -2.61 17.21 -4.55
C PRO A 159 -2.23 17.69 -3.15
N TYR A 160 -2.28 16.82 -2.12
CA TYR A 160 -2.18 17.27 -0.74
C TYR A 160 -1.21 16.49 0.12
N THR A 161 -0.52 15.48 -0.44
CA THR A 161 0.27 14.55 0.37
C THR A 161 1.65 14.32 -0.23
N LEU A 162 2.68 14.49 0.56
CA LEU A 162 4.04 14.03 0.31
C LEU A 162 4.30 12.77 1.15
N ASN A 163 4.84 11.73 0.53
CA ASN A 163 5.18 10.48 1.20
C ASN A 163 6.68 10.28 1.21
N ILE A 164 7.21 9.84 2.34
CA ILE A 164 8.58 9.41 2.54
C ILE A 164 8.51 7.97 3.04
N VAL A 165 8.96 7.04 2.20
CA VAL A 165 8.84 5.59 2.42
C VAL A 165 10.22 4.93 2.28
N PRO A 166 10.41 3.70 2.78
CA PRO A 166 11.65 2.98 2.56
C PRO A 166 11.91 2.82 1.06
N ASN A 167 13.13 3.01 0.61
CA ASN A 167 13.51 2.71 -0.76
C ASN A 167 13.39 1.20 -1.05
N HIS A 168 13.20 0.85 -2.33
CA HIS A 168 13.08 -0.53 -2.80
C HIS A 168 11.86 -1.31 -2.26
N VAL A 169 10.91 -0.65 -1.59
CA VAL A 169 9.64 -1.24 -1.20
C VAL A 169 8.62 -1.04 -2.30
N SER A 170 7.96 -2.12 -2.72
CA SER A 170 6.85 -2.06 -3.67
C SER A 170 5.95 -3.28 -3.52
N LYS A 171 4.71 -3.19 -4.00
CA LYS A 171 3.79 -4.33 -4.04
C LYS A 171 4.39 -5.54 -4.76
N ARG A 172 5.10 -5.30 -5.87
CA ARG A 172 5.81 -6.36 -6.60
C ARG A 172 6.85 -7.06 -5.74
N ARG A 173 7.71 -6.30 -5.07
CA ARG A 173 8.78 -6.85 -4.23
C ARG A 173 8.22 -7.69 -3.08
N ALA A 174 7.11 -7.24 -2.49
CA ALA A 174 6.40 -8.00 -1.47
C ALA A 174 5.84 -9.33 -2.02
N ILE A 175 5.25 -9.31 -3.22
CA ILE A 175 4.78 -10.53 -3.89
C ILE A 175 5.96 -11.48 -4.14
N GLU A 176 7.07 -11.00 -4.71
CA GLU A 176 8.28 -11.81 -4.96
C GLU A 176 8.79 -12.46 -3.67
N THR A 177 8.84 -11.70 -2.56
CA THR A 177 9.27 -12.23 -1.25
C THR A 177 8.33 -13.33 -0.74
N ILE A 178 7.02 -13.19 -0.92
CA ILE A 178 6.05 -14.25 -0.57
C ILE A 178 6.28 -15.47 -1.45
N CYS A 179 6.45 -15.29 -2.75
CA CYS A 179 6.69 -16.37 -3.70
C CYS A 179 7.97 -17.14 -3.36
N GLU A 180 9.07 -16.44 -3.09
CA GLU A 180 10.33 -17.05 -2.66
C GLU A 180 10.18 -17.85 -1.35
N LYS A 181 9.50 -17.26 -0.35
CA LYS A 181 9.29 -17.90 0.94
C LYS A 181 8.50 -19.21 0.84
N TYR A 182 7.52 -19.29 -0.06
CA TYR A 182 6.65 -20.45 -0.21
C TYR A 182 6.92 -21.28 -1.46
N ASN A 183 8.02 -21.00 -2.17
CA ASN A 183 8.42 -21.68 -3.39
C ASN A 183 7.33 -21.71 -4.47
N VAL A 184 6.65 -20.56 -4.66
CA VAL A 184 5.63 -20.34 -5.69
C VAL A 184 6.28 -19.67 -6.89
N ASN A 185 6.00 -20.14 -8.11
CA ASN A 185 6.52 -19.51 -9.31
C ASN A 185 5.70 -18.26 -9.65
N LEU A 186 6.36 -17.19 -10.12
CA LEU A 186 5.67 -15.97 -10.57
C LEU A 186 4.70 -16.21 -11.74
N ASP A 187 4.91 -17.25 -12.53
CA ASP A 187 3.96 -17.66 -13.59
C ASP A 187 2.64 -18.23 -13.03
N GLU A 188 2.58 -18.58 -11.75
CA GLU A 188 1.37 -19.03 -11.03
C GLU A 188 0.60 -17.87 -10.38
N ILE A 189 1.11 -16.61 -10.53
CA ILE A 189 0.52 -15.44 -9.91
C ILE A 189 -0.32 -14.65 -10.91
N ALA A 190 -1.49 -14.22 -10.45
CA ALA A 190 -2.29 -13.20 -11.11
C ALA A 190 -2.37 -11.94 -10.24
N THR A 191 -2.33 -10.75 -10.87
CA THR A 191 -2.45 -9.46 -10.18
C THR A 191 -3.55 -8.62 -10.77
N MET A 192 -4.26 -7.86 -9.90
CA MET A 192 -5.28 -6.89 -10.30
C MET A 192 -5.02 -5.55 -9.62
N GLY A 193 -5.18 -4.45 -10.37
CA GLY A 193 -4.98 -3.11 -9.84
C GLY A 193 -5.68 -2.03 -10.66
N ASP A 194 -5.61 -0.78 -10.20
CA ASP A 194 -6.25 0.37 -10.86
C ASP A 194 -5.45 1.67 -10.72
N SER A 195 -4.43 1.68 -9.89
CA SER A 195 -3.73 2.88 -9.44
C SER A 195 -2.23 2.87 -9.83
N PRO A 196 -1.55 4.02 -9.87
CA PRO A 196 -0.14 4.09 -10.26
C PRO A 196 0.81 3.21 -9.41
N ASN A 197 0.52 3.01 -8.13
CA ASN A 197 1.30 2.11 -7.26
C ASN A 197 1.13 0.62 -7.59
N ASP A 198 0.20 0.26 -8.48
CA ASP A 198 0.01 -1.10 -8.98
C ASP A 198 0.86 -1.40 -10.22
N ILE A 199 1.33 -0.37 -10.94
CA ILE A 199 2.10 -0.52 -12.17
C ILE A 199 3.28 -1.47 -12.00
N CYS A 200 3.96 -1.40 -10.85
CA CYS A 200 5.12 -2.25 -10.57
C CYS A 200 4.78 -3.75 -10.59
N MET A 201 3.60 -4.17 -10.13
CA MET A 201 3.16 -5.56 -10.17
C MET A 201 2.49 -5.91 -11.51
N LEU A 202 1.68 -5.01 -12.08
CA LEU A 202 0.98 -5.26 -13.34
C LEU A 202 1.94 -5.48 -14.51
N LYS A 203 2.98 -4.65 -14.62
CA LYS A 203 3.97 -4.70 -15.71
C LYS A 203 4.83 -5.96 -15.71
N ASN A 204 5.03 -6.57 -14.55
CA ASN A 204 6.05 -7.59 -14.35
C ASN A 204 5.48 -8.99 -14.10
N ILE A 205 4.16 -9.12 -13.96
CA ILE A 205 3.45 -10.40 -13.81
C ILE A 205 2.61 -10.62 -15.06
N LYS A 206 2.82 -11.75 -15.74
CA LYS A 206 2.19 -12.03 -17.04
C LYS A 206 0.67 -12.04 -16.97
N CYS A 207 0.10 -12.67 -15.94
CA CYS A 207 -1.34 -12.70 -15.71
C CYS A 207 -1.76 -11.47 -14.91
N SER A 208 -1.85 -10.32 -15.57
CA SER A 208 -2.14 -9.04 -14.91
C SER A 208 -3.39 -8.36 -15.49
N PHE A 209 -4.19 -7.80 -14.59
CA PHE A 209 -5.49 -7.21 -14.87
C PHE A 209 -5.54 -5.78 -14.36
N VAL A 210 -6.05 -4.87 -15.18
CA VAL A 210 -6.35 -3.49 -14.77
C VAL A 210 -7.85 -3.25 -14.87
N MET A 211 -8.38 -2.51 -13.89
CA MET A 211 -9.78 -2.11 -13.92
C MET A 211 -10.03 -1.09 -15.04
N GLU A 212 -11.16 -1.23 -15.77
CA GLU A 212 -11.54 -0.29 -16.84
C GLU A 212 -11.61 1.16 -16.36
N LYS A 213 -11.95 1.38 -15.08
CA LYS A 213 -11.96 2.70 -14.43
C LYS A 213 -10.58 3.22 -14.05
N GLY A 214 -9.53 2.40 -14.17
CA GLY A 214 -8.15 2.82 -13.90
C GLY A 214 -7.64 3.85 -14.91
N LEU A 215 -6.58 4.57 -14.51
CA LEU A 215 -5.96 5.57 -15.36
C LEU A 215 -5.34 4.93 -16.62
N ASP A 216 -5.35 5.66 -17.74
CA ASP A 216 -4.81 5.15 -19.02
C ASP A 216 -3.33 4.77 -18.95
N GLU A 217 -2.55 5.45 -18.12
CA GLU A 217 -1.15 5.08 -17.86
C GLU A 217 -1.01 3.73 -17.16
N VAL A 218 -1.97 3.37 -16.28
CA VAL A 218 -2.00 2.07 -15.59
C VAL A 218 -2.42 0.97 -16.55
N LYS A 219 -3.45 1.24 -17.40
CA LYS A 219 -3.97 0.29 -18.40
C LYS A 219 -2.88 -0.21 -19.37
N LYS A 220 -1.95 0.66 -19.75
CA LYS A 220 -0.83 0.31 -20.65
C LYS A 220 0.16 -0.71 -20.07
N ASN A 221 0.07 -1.00 -18.78
CA ASN A 221 0.99 -1.87 -18.05
C ASN A 221 0.38 -3.22 -17.64
N ALA A 222 -0.86 -3.50 -18.02
CA ALA A 222 -1.52 -4.78 -17.74
C ALA A 222 -1.81 -5.57 -19.01
N THR A 223 -1.91 -6.89 -18.89
CA THR A 223 -2.23 -7.79 -20.01
C THR A 223 -3.72 -7.73 -20.36
N TYR A 224 -4.58 -7.58 -19.36
CA TYR A 224 -6.04 -7.58 -19.54
C TYR A 224 -6.66 -6.34 -18.91
N VAL A 225 -7.72 -5.85 -19.56
CA VAL A 225 -8.59 -4.80 -19.00
C VAL A 225 -9.92 -5.45 -18.65
N VAL A 226 -10.40 -5.22 -17.41
CA VAL A 226 -11.63 -5.86 -16.90
C VAL A 226 -12.50 -4.86 -16.15
N ASN A 227 -13.80 -5.09 -16.14
CA ASN A 227 -14.77 -4.21 -15.47
C ASN A 227 -14.95 -4.54 -13.98
N SER A 228 -14.55 -5.74 -13.55
CA SER A 228 -14.74 -6.24 -12.18
C SER A 228 -13.70 -7.29 -11.82
N VAL A 229 -13.53 -7.55 -10.52
CA VAL A 229 -12.73 -8.67 -10.02
C VAL A 229 -13.29 -10.00 -10.50
N LYS A 230 -14.62 -10.14 -10.53
CA LYS A 230 -15.30 -11.33 -11.08
C LYS A 230 -14.89 -11.62 -12.52
N GLU A 231 -14.89 -10.61 -13.40
CA GLU A 231 -14.49 -10.78 -14.80
C GLU A 231 -13.04 -11.27 -14.92
N GLY A 232 -12.12 -10.69 -14.13
CA GLY A 232 -10.73 -11.14 -14.07
C GLY A 232 -10.61 -12.60 -13.60
N ILE A 233 -11.36 -12.99 -12.58
CA ILE A 233 -11.42 -14.36 -12.09
C ILE A 233 -11.93 -15.32 -13.17
N GLU A 234 -12.93 -14.93 -13.97
CA GLU A 234 -13.43 -15.75 -15.08
C GLU A 234 -12.36 -15.98 -16.16
N VAL A 235 -11.50 -14.98 -16.42
CA VAL A 235 -10.34 -15.14 -17.31
C VAL A 235 -9.31 -16.09 -16.70
N ILE A 236 -8.98 -15.96 -15.42
CA ILE A 236 -8.05 -16.86 -14.71
C ILE A 236 -8.55 -18.31 -14.79
N LYS A 237 -9.84 -18.55 -14.54
CA LYS A 237 -10.45 -19.90 -14.66
C LYS A 237 -10.32 -20.49 -16.07
N LYS A 238 -10.40 -19.67 -17.12
CA LYS A 238 -10.19 -20.12 -18.51
C LYS A 238 -8.73 -20.50 -18.75
N ILE A 239 -7.77 -19.67 -18.26
CA ILE A 239 -6.34 -19.94 -18.37
C ILE A 239 -6.00 -21.27 -17.68
N ASN A 240 -6.46 -21.47 -16.45
CA ASN A 240 -6.19 -22.69 -15.66
C ASN A 240 -6.75 -23.98 -16.28
N ARG A 241 -7.81 -23.89 -17.11
CA ARG A 241 -8.36 -25.06 -17.83
C ARG A 241 -7.61 -25.42 -19.11
N THR A 242 -6.71 -24.54 -19.55
CA THR A 242 -5.95 -24.71 -20.81
C THR A 242 -4.53 -25.24 -20.55
N ILE A 243 -4.12 -25.30 -19.29
CA ILE A 243 -2.87 -25.91 -18.81
C ILE A 243 -3.16 -27.35 -18.38
#